data_bc7e062426084ed495c46580b869e6b8
#
_entry.id   bc7e062426084ed495c46580b869e6b8
#
_cell.length_a   1.000
_cell.length_b   1.000
_cell.length_c   1.000
_cell.angle_alpha   90.00
_cell.angle_beta   90.00
_cell.angle_gamma   90.00
#
_symmetry.space_group_name_H-M   'P 1'
#
loop_
_entity.id
_entity.type
_entity.pdbx_description
1 polymer ?
#
loop_
_entity_poly.entity_id
_entity_poly.type
_entity_poly.pdbx_seq_one_letter_code
_entity_poly.pdbx_strand_id
1 'polypeptide(L)'
;LTAAALFLLPLAALAQGPVVGPATCEAERAVYEMTAPDTDDVWRIGLVPARNMASIASDLYLKLTTPRRDYWFTFSVSQGYAGISVFPVTDPYAEGGPRDLLGSPFGANPNGVTDPDILNALRFLTLDAELNIAFEPPMSGEEAPPYIMLPEIGRALWYDAAALTDDETADRDPMPRGVFRRTQCLVAPHPQAGP
;
A
#
# COMPACT_ATOMS: atom_id res chain seq x y z
N LEU A 1 -68.11 -2.49 -18.39
CA LEU A 1 -66.76 -3.09 -18.44
C LEU A 1 -65.74 -1.96 -18.45
N THR A 2 -65.20 -1.60 -17.26
CA THR A 2 -64.17 -0.56 -17.06
C THR A 2 -62.83 -1.25 -16.90
N ALA A 3 -61.92 -1.03 -17.83
CA ALA A 3 -60.57 -1.54 -17.79
C ALA A 3 -59.69 -0.57 -16.94
N ALA A 4 -59.13 -1.05 -15.83
CA ALA A 4 -58.16 -0.34 -15.02
C ALA A 4 -56.74 -0.59 -15.58
N ALA A 5 -56.09 0.47 -16.04
CA ALA A 5 -54.70 0.43 -16.47
C ALA A 5 -53.78 0.56 -15.25
N LEU A 6 -53.01 -0.49 -14.97
CA LEU A 6 -51.94 -0.48 -13.96
C LEU A 6 -50.70 0.21 -14.55
N PHE A 7 -50.35 1.38 -14.05
CA PHE A 7 -49.05 2.05 -14.33
C PHE A 7 -47.97 1.44 -13.45
N LEU A 8 -47.06 0.66 -14.05
CA LEU A 8 -45.81 0.24 -13.43
C LEU A 8 -44.78 1.37 -13.54
N LEU A 9 -44.50 2.03 -12.44
CA LEU A 9 -43.39 2.99 -12.33
C LEU A 9 -42.05 2.21 -12.24
N PRO A 10 -41.05 2.55 -13.08
CA PRO A 10 -39.75 1.95 -12.95
C PRO A 10 -39.08 2.46 -11.67
N LEU A 11 -38.65 1.54 -10.77
CA LEU A 11 -37.74 1.85 -9.67
C LEU A 11 -36.39 2.25 -10.28
N ALA A 12 -36.08 3.53 -10.23
CA ALA A 12 -34.72 4.00 -10.52
C ALA A 12 -33.78 3.45 -9.44
N ALA A 13 -32.93 2.50 -9.80
CA ALA A 13 -31.81 2.07 -8.97
C ALA A 13 -30.89 3.28 -8.81
N LEU A 14 -30.85 3.86 -7.62
CA LEU A 14 -29.83 4.84 -7.24
C LEU A 14 -28.49 4.12 -7.27
N ALA A 15 -27.70 4.37 -8.31
CA ALA A 15 -26.30 4.00 -8.34
C ALA A 15 -25.62 4.72 -7.16
N GLN A 16 -25.29 3.99 -6.13
CA GLN A 16 -24.45 4.51 -5.05
C GLN A 16 -23.09 4.82 -5.68
N GLY A 17 -22.80 6.09 -5.83
CA GLY A 17 -21.47 6.56 -6.20
C GLY A 17 -20.43 6.05 -5.18
N PRO A 18 -19.14 5.99 -5.55
CA PRO A 18 -18.10 5.54 -4.66
C PRO A 18 -18.19 6.35 -3.36
N VAL A 19 -18.19 5.65 -2.22
CA VAL A 19 -18.10 6.27 -0.89
C VAL A 19 -16.70 6.90 -0.84
N VAL A 20 -16.63 8.18 -1.15
CA VAL A 20 -15.42 8.97 -0.91
C VAL A 20 -15.32 9.11 0.60
N GLY A 21 -14.29 8.52 1.20
CA GLY A 21 -13.98 8.71 2.62
C GLY A 21 -13.88 10.22 2.96
N PRO A 22 -13.76 10.60 4.24
CA PRO A 22 -13.75 12.00 4.65
C PRO A 22 -12.78 12.82 3.79
N ALA A 23 -13.19 14.02 3.42
CA ALA A 23 -12.51 14.89 2.44
C ALA A 23 -11.04 15.16 2.80
N THR A 24 -10.71 15.12 4.10
CA THR A 24 -9.35 15.28 4.63
C THR A 24 -9.03 14.12 5.57
N CYS A 25 -7.87 13.48 5.38
CA CYS A 25 -7.39 12.38 6.21
C CYS A 25 -5.86 12.46 6.28
N GLU A 26 -5.30 12.48 7.46
CA GLU A 26 -3.85 12.43 7.66
C GLU A 26 -3.32 11.07 7.20
N ALA A 27 -2.12 11.06 6.64
CA ALA A 27 -1.53 9.88 5.99
C ALA A 27 -1.49 8.66 6.93
N GLU A 28 -1.08 8.85 8.17
CA GLU A 28 -0.97 7.81 9.19
C GLU A 28 -2.32 7.25 9.68
N ARG A 29 -3.43 7.82 9.22
CA ARG A 29 -4.80 7.40 9.57
C ARG A 29 -5.53 6.77 8.39
N ALA A 30 -4.95 6.89 7.21
CA ALA A 30 -5.57 6.41 5.98
C ALA A 30 -5.46 4.90 5.84
N VAL A 31 -6.57 4.25 5.48
CA VAL A 31 -6.64 2.85 5.08
C VAL A 31 -6.94 2.79 3.60
N TYR A 32 -6.13 2.06 2.88
CA TYR A 32 -6.31 1.83 1.45
C TYR A 32 -6.66 0.37 1.19
N GLU A 33 -7.57 0.14 0.28
CA GLU A 33 -7.98 -1.20 -0.10
C GLU A 33 -7.98 -1.37 -1.62
N MET A 34 -7.68 -2.59 -2.02
CA MET A 34 -7.81 -3.08 -3.39
C MET A 34 -8.44 -4.46 -3.35
N THR A 35 -9.44 -4.69 -4.17
CA THR A 35 -10.12 -5.98 -4.35
C THR A 35 -9.89 -6.47 -5.77
N ALA A 36 -9.72 -7.77 -5.95
CA ALA A 36 -9.70 -8.36 -7.26
C ALA A 36 -11.14 -8.59 -7.78
N PRO A 37 -11.37 -8.45 -9.10
CA PRO A 37 -12.70 -8.62 -9.67
C PRO A 37 -13.32 -10.01 -9.48
N ASP A 38 -12.47 -11.03 -9.36
CA ASP A 38 -12.87 -12.44 -9.41
C ASP A 38 -12.78 -13.17 -8.06
N THR A 39 -12.41 -12.45 -6.99
CA THR A 39 -12.29 -13.00 -5.63
C THR A 39 -12.81 -12.01 -4.60
N ASP A 40 -13.14 -12.51 -3.39
CA ASP A 40 -13.45 -11.66 -2.24
C ASP A 40 -12.20 -11.24 -1.46
N ASP A 41 -11.01 -11.54 -2.00
CA ASP A 41 -9.75 -11.20 -1.37
C ASP A 41 -9.54 -9.67 -1.37
N VAL A 42 -9.04 -9.17 -0.25
CA VAL A 42 -8.77 -7.76 -0.05
C VAL A 42 -7.30 -7.57 0.33
N TRP A 43 -6.62 -6.75 -0.45
CA TRP A 43 -5.28 -6.25 -0.13
C TRP A 43 -5.40 -4.88 0.50
N ARG A 44 -4.63 -4.62 1.56
CA ARG A 44 -4.68 -3.36 2.30
C ARG A 44 -3.33 -2.70 2.38
N ILE A 45 -3.32 -1.38 2.34
CA ILE A 45 -2.16 -0.57 2.69
C ILE A 45 -2.52 0.31 3.88
N GLY A 46 -1.62 0.33 4.87
CA GLY A 46 -1.59 1.29 5.96
C GLY A 46 -0.26 2.03 5.97
N LEU A 47 -0.28 3.30 6.31
CA LEU A 47 0.92 4.12 6.53
C LEU A 47 1.11 4.25 8.03
N VAL A 48 2.12 3.58 8.59
CA VAL A 48 2.27 3.38 10.03
C VAL A 48 3.41 4.26 10.55
N PRO A 49 3.16 5.16 11.55
CA PRO A 49 4.18 6.05 12.06
C PRO A 49 5.36 5.30 12.67
N ALA A 50 6.58 5.66 12.31
CA ALA A 50 7.77 5.18 12.97
C ALA A 50 7.92 5.82 14.36
N ARG A 51 8.58 5.11 15.29
CA ARG A 51 8.91 5.68 16.61
C ARG A 51 9.89 6.86 16.52
N ASN A 52 10.71 6.85 15.47
CA ASN A 52 11.60 7.92 15.09
C ASN A 52 11.38 8.19 13.59
N MET A 53 12.42 8.11 12.76
CA MET A 53 12.31 8.16 11.30
C MET A 53 12.33 6.73 10.76
N ALA A 54 11.42 6.39 9.84
CA ALA A 54 11.48 5.12 9.12
C ALA A 54 12.64 5.14 8.09
N SER A 55 12.80 6.28 7.42
CA SER A 55 13.87 6.53 6.46
C SER A 55 14.16 8.04 6.36
N ILE A 56 15.15 8.43 5.56
CA ILE A 56 15.39 9.85 5.24
C ILE A 56 14.21 10.44 4.43
N ALA A 57 13.47 9.60 3.73
CA ALA A 57 12.40 10.03 2.83
C ALA A 57 11.03 10.16 3.51
N SER A 58 10.80 9.42 4.60
CA SER A 58 9.51 9.44 5.32
C SER A 58 9.67 8.98 6.77
N ASP A 59 8.84 9.52 7.64
CA ASP A 59 8.66 9.07 9.02
C ASP A 59 7.61 7.96 9.15
N LEU A 60 7.07 7.48 8.02
CA LEU A 60 6.09 6.41 7.96
C LEU A 60 6.69 5.12 7.38
N TYR A 61 6.24 3.98 7.87
CA TYR A 61 6.38 2.70 7.19
C TYR A 61 5.15 2.45 6.31
N LEU A 62 5.34 1.81 5.17
CA LEU A 62 4.26 1.22 4.42
C LEU A 62 4.06 -0.22 4.89
N LYS A 63 2.86 -0.54 5.35
CA LYS A 63 2.42 -1.91 5.64
C LYS A 63 1.50 -2.37 4.52
N LEU A 64 1.90 -3.40 3.79
CA LEU A 64 1.05 -4.10 2.83
C LEU A 64 0.53 -5.37 3.48
N THR A 65 -0.78 -5.48 3.66
CA THR A 65 -1.46 -6.69 4.14
C THR A 65 -2.10 -7.40 2.96
N THR A 66 -1.68 -8.62 2.70
CA THR A 66 -2.29 -9.53 1.73
C THR A 66 -3.21 -10.51 2.46
N PRO A 67 -4.00 -11.34 1.76
CA PRO A 67 -4.74 -12.42 2.38
C PRO A 67 -3.88 -13.46 3.12
N ARG A 68 -2.57 -13.48 2.87
CA ARG A 68 -1.66 -14.47 3.44
C ARG A 68 -0.78 -13.95 4.55
N ARG A 69 -0.26 -12.69 4.41
CA ARG A 69 0.72 -12.12 5.36
C ARG A 69 0.82 -10.61 5.28
N ASP A 70 1.58 -10.04 6.20
CA ASP A 70 1.97 -8.64 6.22
C ASP A 70 3.39 -8.48 5.68
N TYR A 71 3.60 -7.39 4.93
CA TYR A 71 4.90 -6.94 4.44
C TYR A 71 5.14 -5.51 4.87
N TRP A 72 6.38 -5.21 5.25
CA TRP A 72 6.77 -3.90 5.74
C TRP A 72 7.83 -3.28 4.84
N PHE A 73 7.69 -1.98 4.61
CA PHE A 73 8.62 -1.26 3.74
C PHE A 73 8.94 0.11 4.30
N THR A 74 10.17 0.58 4.02
CA THR A 74 10.57 1.99 4.11
C THR A 74 10.47 2.66 2.76
N PHE A 75 10.46 3.99 2.72
CA PHE A 75 10.47 4.78 1.49
C PHE A 75 11.88 5.23 1.11
N SER A 76 12.12 5.33 -0.18
CA SER A 76 13.31 5.95 -0.76
C SER A 76 12.92 6.79 -1.95
N VAL A 77 13.55 7.94 -2.11
CA VAL A 77 13.33 8.88 -3.20
C VAL A 77 14.58 8.97 -4.05
N SER A 78 14.44 8.74 -5.34
CA SER A 78 15.49 8.99 -6.32
C SER A 78 15.38 10.42 -6.84
N GLN A 79 16.51 11.11 -6.94
CA GLN A 79 16.58 12.45 -7.55
C GLN A 79 16.38 12.45 -9.09
N GLY A 80 16.19 11.28 -9.69
CA GLY A 80 15.95 11.13 -11.12
C GLY A 80 14.52 10.72 -11.43
N TYR A 81 14.28 10.27 -12.67
CA TYR A 81 13.00 9.76 -13.15
C TYR A 81 12.47 8.53 -12.40
N ALA A 82 13.30 7.95 -11.54
CA ALA A 82 12.91 6.76 -10.78
C ALA A 82 11.78 7.01 -9.77
N GLY A 83 11.64 8.25 -9.29
CA GLY A 83 10.58 8.60 -8.34
C GLY A 83 10.73 7.92 -6.98
N ILE A 84 9.63 7.46 -6.43
CA ILE A 84 9.57 6.80 -5.12
C ILE A 84 9.67 5.29 -5.29
N SER A 85 10.48 4.66 -4.46
CA SER A 85 10.56 3.21 -4.30
C SER A 85 10.33 2.84 -2.84
N VAL A 86 9.89 1.61 -2.60
CA VAL A 86 9.79 1.04 -1.26
C VAL A 86 10.83 -0.06 -1.09
N PHE A 87 11.36 -0.22 0.11
CA PHE A 87 12.38 -1.22 0.45
C PHE A 87 11.87 -2.09 1.58
N PRO A 88 11.88 -3.43 1.39
CA PRO A 88 11.35 -4.34 2.39
C PRO A 88 12.22 -4.36 3.64
N VAL A 89 11.55 -4.32 4.78
CA VAL A 89 12.16 -4.43 6.11
C VAL A 89 11.41 -5.50 6.92
N THR A 90 12.04 -6.01 7.96
CA THR A 90 11.34 -6.84 8.95
C THR A 90 10.28 -6.00 9.67
N ASP A 91 9.35 -6.64 10.39
CA ASP A 91 8.36 -5.91 11.20
C ASP A 91 9.08 -4.90 12.11
N PRO A 92 8.86 -3.59 11.93
CA PRO A 92 9.57 -2.56 12.68
C PRO A 92 9.20 -2.51 14.16
N TYR A 93 8.15 -3.21 14.57
CA TYR A 93 7.66 -3.26 15.95
C TYR A 93 7.97 -4.58 16.65
N ALA A 94 8.51 -5.56 15.92
CA ALA A 94 9.04 -6.79 16.49
C ALA A 94 10.30 -6.52 17.35
N GLU A 95 10.66 -7.51 18.17
CA GLU A 95 11.89 -7.46 18.94
C GLU A 95 13.12 -7.32 18.01
N GLY A 96 13.99 -6.37 18.32
CA GLY A 96 15.18 -6.05 17.51
C GLY A 96 14.97 -4.96 16.46
N GLY A 97 13.73 -4.54 16.23
CA GLY A 97 13.38 -3.46 15.29
C GLY A 97 13.59 -3.80 13.82
N PRO A 98 13.49 -2.80 12.93
CA PRO A 98 13.55 -3.03 11.49
C PRO A 98 14.96 -3.40 11.02
N ARG A 99 15.04 -4.36 10.12
CA ARG A 99 16.26 -4.75 9.39
C ARG A 99 15.97 -4.75 7.91
N ASP A 100 16.86 -4.17 7.11
CA ASP A 100 16.77 -4.22 5.65
C ASP A 100 16.89 -5.67 5.16
N LEU A 101 15.93 -6.11 4.35
CA LEU A 101 15.90 -7.47 3.82
C LEU A 101 16.72 -7.61 2.53
N LEU A 102 16.79 -6.55 1.71
CA LEU A 102 17.59 -6.55 0.47
C LEU A 102 19.02 -5.99 0.68
N GLY A 103 19.32 -5.52 1.89
CA GLY A 103 20.55 -4.77 2.16
C GLY A 103 20.47 -3.32 1.69
N SER A 104 21.34 -2.47 2.26
CA SER A 104 21.37 -1.05 1.89
C SER A 104 21.77 -0.89 0.43
N PRO A 105 21.00 -0.14 -0.39
CA PRO A 105 21.41 0.18 -1.77
C PRO A 105 22.71 1.01 -1.82
N PHE A 106 23.14 1.57 -0.68
CA PHE A 106 24.36 2.36 -0.51
C PHE A 106 25.44 1.64 0.31
N GLY A 107 25.18 0.44 0.81
CA GLY A 107 26.10 -0.35 1.61
C GLY A 107 26.54 -1.62 0.88
N ALA A 108 27.83 -1.93 0.93
CA ALA A 108 28.33 -3.22 0.49
C ALA A 108 27.78 -4.30 1.45
N ASN A 109 26.62 -4.85 1.15
CA ASN A 109 26.21 -6.11 1.73
C ASN A 109 26.88 -7.21 0.93
N PRO A 110 27.91 -7.91 1.47
CA PRO A 110 28.60 -8.98 0.74
C PRO A 110 27.70 -10.16 0.37
N ASN A 111 26.49 -10.22 0.97
CA ASN A 111 25.48 -11.24 0.67
C ASN A 111 24.18 -10.63 0.08
N GLY A 112 24.16 -9.32 -0.16
CA GLY A 112 23.00 -8.63 -0.72
C GLY A 112 22.89 -8.95 -2.20
N VAL A 113 22.07 -9.90 -2.55
CA VAL A 113 21.57 -10.07 -3.92
C VAL A 113 20.63 -8.91 -4.20
N THR A 114 21.20 -7.81 -4.65
CA THR A 114 20.40 -6.73 -5.22
C THR A 114 20.00 -7.18 -6.63
N ASP A 115 19.02 -8.07 -6.72
CA ASP A 115 18.45 -8.41 -8.03
C ASP A 115 17.80 -7.14 -8.60
N PRO A 116 18.31 -6.60 -9.71
CA PRO A 116 17.73 -5.41 -10.34
C PRO A 116 16.24 -5.57 -10.64
N ASP A 117 15.80 -6.78 -10.85
CA ASP A 117 14.40 -7.09 -11.14
C ASP A 117 13.51 -6.92 -9.92
N ILE A 118 13.98 -7.28 -8.72
CA ILE A 118 13.25 -7.01 -7.47
C ILE A 118 13.17 -5.51 -7.24
N LEU A 119 14.28 -4.78 -7.35
CA LEU A 119 14.29 -3.33 -7.15
C LEU A 119 13.35 -2.60 -8.13
N ASN A 120 13.30 -3.04 -9.38
CA ASN A 120 12.38 -2.48 -10.37
C ASN A 120 10.91 -2.75 -10.04
N ALA A 121 10.61 -3.84 -9.35
CA ALA A 121 9.27 -4.18 -8.94
C ALA A 121 8.77 -3.34 -7.73
N LEU A 122 9.67 -2.70 -6.98
CA LEU A 122 9.37 -1.97 -5.75
C LEU A 122 9.04 -0.49 -5.98
N ARG A 123 8.40 -0.15 -7.10
CA ARG A 123 7.93 1.20 -7.38
C ARG A 123 6.69 1.52 -6.58
N PHE A 124 6.64 2.76 -6.09
CA PHE A 124 5.52 3.31 -5.35
C PHE A 124 5.05 4.60 -5.99
N LEU A 125 3.77 4.72 -6.23
CA LEU A 125 3.14 5.89 -6.81
C LEU A 125 1.97 6.33 -5.93
N THR A 126 1.89 7.62 -5.67
CA THR A 126 0.69 8.27 -5.15
C THR A 126 0.02 9.05 -6.28
N LEU A 127 -1.32 9.06 -6.29
CA LEU A 127 -2.08 9.78 -7.28
C LEU A 127 -3.12 10.67 -6.59
N ASP A 128 -3.29 11.86 -7.14
CA ASP A 128 -4.36 12.77 -6.72
C ASP A 128 -5.75 12.33 -7.26
N ALA A 129 -6.77 13.15 -7.02
CA ALA A 129 -8.13 12.85 -7.45
C ALA A 129 -8.29 12.86 -9.00
N GLU A 130 -7.44 13.59 -9.69
CA GLU A 130 -7.36 13.69 -11.15
C GLU A 130 -6.44 12.63 -11.77
N LEU A 131 -5.88 11.73 -10.94
CA LEU A 131 -4.95 10.67 -11.31
C LEU A 131 -3.57 11.18 -11.78
N ASN A 132 -3.18 12.39 -11.40
CA ASN A 132 -1.82 12.84 -11.58
C ASN A 132 -0.90 12.20 -10.54
N ILE A 133 0.31 11.87 -10.96
CA ILE A 133 1.31 11.25 -10.09
C ILE A 133 2.00 12.34 -9.25
N ALA A 134 2.02 12.16 -7.94
CA ALA A 134 2.85 12.92 -7.03
C ALA A 134 4.21 12.22 -6.81
N PHE A 135 5.25 13.01 -6.61
CA PHE A 135 6.64 12.52 -6.50
C PHE A 135 7.20 12.63 -5.09
N GLU A 136 6.35 12.92 -4.12
CA GLU A 136 6.71 13.02 -2.71
C GLU A 136 6.14 11.82 -1.94
N PRO A 137 6.94 11.15 -1.08
CA PRO A 137 6.43 10.10 -0.22
C PRO A 137 5.51 10.71 0.84
N PRO A 138 4.48 9.99 1.30
CA PRO A 138 3.60 10.49 2.36
C PRO A 138 4.38 10.67 3.68
N MET A 139 4.03 11.72 4.42
CA MET A 139 4.56 12.06 5.74
C MET A 139 3.44 12.13 6.77
N SER A 140 3.74 11.90 8.05
CA SER A 140 2.79 12.08 9.14
C SER A 140 2.25 13.50 9.18
N GLY A 141 0.95 13.65 9.44
CA GLY A 141 0.27 14.92 9.51
C GLY A 141 -0.06 15.56 8.15
N GLU A 142 0.45 15.02 7.06
CA GLU A 142 0.09 15.46 5.71
C GLU A 142 -1.20 14.80 5.24
N GLU A 143 -1.85 15.42 4.26
CA GLU A 143 -3.05 14.83 3.67
C GLU A 143 -2.72 13.55 2.92
N ALA A 144 -3.44 12.47 3.25
CA ALA A 144 -3.32 11.19 2.58
C ALA A 144 -3.75 11.27 1.12
N PRO A 145 -2.94 10.82 0.15
CA PRO A 145 -3.35 10.75 -1.24
C PRO A 145 -4.61 9.88 -1.39
N PRO A 146 -5.52 10.20 -2.32
CA PRO A 146 -6.71 9.37 -2.54
C PRO A 146 -6.40 7.99 -3.10
N TYR A 147 -5.27 7.84 -3.79
CA TYR A 147 -4.87 6.58 -4.41
C TYR A 147 -3.39 6.28 -4.21
N ILE A 148 -3.09 4.98 -4.06
CA ILE A 148 -1.73 4.43 -4.05
C ILE A 148 -1.65 3.32 -5.10
N MET A 149 -0.52 3.21 -5.76
CA MET A 149 -0.24 2.15 -6.71
C MET A 149 1.16 1.56 -6.49
N LEU A 150 1.23 0.24 -6.49
CA LEU A 150 2.45 -0.56 -6.48
C LEU A 150 2.48 -1.38 -7.78
N PRO A 151 2.89 -0.78 -8.91
CA PRO A 151 2.56 -1.31 -10.24
C PRO A 151 3.12 -2.69 -10.53
N GLU A 152 4.29 -3.03 -9.98
CA GLU A 152 4.98 -4.29 -10.27
C GLU A 152 5.23 -5.16 -9.02
N ILE A 153 4.78 -4.74 -7.84
CA ILE A 153 5.05 -5.50 -6.60
C ILE A 153 4.47 -6.92 -6.65
N GLY A 154 3.35 -7.11 -7.34
CA GLY A 154 2.74 -8.42 -7.55
C GLY A 154 3.68 -9.42 -8.25
N ARG A 155 4.63 -8.95 -9.06
CA ARG A 155 5.68 -9.78 -9.65
C ARG A 155 6.66 -10.26 -8.57
N ALA A 156 7.14 -9.37 -7.72
CA ALA A 156 8.05 -9.74 -6.62
C ALA A 156 7.35 -10.68 -5.62
N LEU A 157 6.09 -10.42 -5.29
CA LEU A 157 5.29 -11.31 -4.44
C LEU A 157 5.07 -12.70 -5.05
N TRP A 158 5.04 -12.79 -6.38
CA TRP A 158 4.87 -14.08 -7.06
C TRP A 158 6.15 -14.89 -7.18
N TYR A 159 7.28 -14.25 -7.48
CA TYR A 159 8.53 -14.95 -7.78
C TYR A 159 9.51 -14.94 -6.61
N ASP A 160 9.49 -13.90 -5.78
CA ASP A 160 10.52 -13.60 -4.81
C ASP A 160 9.93 -13.21 -3.44
N ALA A 161 8.77 -13.77 -3.06
CA ALA A 161 8.07 -13.39 -1.82
C ALA A 161 8.96 -13.46 -0.57
N ALA A 162 9.81 -14.50 -0.47
CA ALA A 162 10.74 -14.66 0.64
C ALA A 162 11.81 -13.54 0.73
N ALA A 163 12.08 -12.82 -0.34
CA ALA A 163 12.98 -11.67 -0.32
C ALA A 163 12.32 -10.40 0.28
N LEU A 164 10.99 -10.41 0.43
CA LEU A 164 10.22 -9.26 0.91
C LEU A 164 9.75 -9.42 2.37
N THR A 165 10.10 -10.50 3.03
CA THR A 165 9.75 -10.81 4.43
C THR A 165 10.91 -11.52 5.11
N ASP A 166 10.90 -11.63 6.43
CA ASP A 166 11.84 -12.41 7.23
C ASP A 166 11.47 -13.90 7.33
N ASP A 167 10.37 -14.30 6.72
CA ASP A 167 9.99 -15.70 6.55
C ASP A 167 10.67 -16.28 5.30
N GLU A 168 11.84 -16.90 5.48
CA GLU A 168 12.59 -17.57 4.38
C GLU A 168 11.79 -18.68 3.68
N THR A 169 10.72 -19.15 4.30
CA THR A 169 9.82 -20.18 3.74
C THR A 169 8.61 -19.57 3.03
N ALA A 170 8.55 -18.25 2.91
CA ALA A 170 7.44 -17.57 2.29
C ALA A 170 7.24 -18.02 0.85
N ASP A 171 6.12 -18.68 0.61
CA ASP A 171 5.68 -19.08 -0.71
C ASP A 171 4.99 -17.91 -1.43
N ARG A 172 4.72 -18.10 -2.72
CA ARG A 172 4.05 -17.16 -3.63
C ARG A 172 2.84 -16.50 -2.97
N ASP A 173 2.76 -15.20 -3.09
CA ASP A 173 1.65 -14.41 -2.57
C ASP A 173 1.02 -13.59 -3.71
N PRO A 174 0.07 -14.19 -4.45
CA PRO A 174 -0.49 -13.54 -5.62
C PRO A 174 -1.21 -12.24 -5.27
N MET A 175 -0.85 -11.18 -5.97
CA MET A 175 -1.54 -9.89 -5.90
C MET A 175 -1.88 -9.41 -7.31
N PRO A 176 -3.15 -9.04 -7.59
CA PRO A 176 -3.52 -8.49 -8.88
C PRO A 176 -2.91 -7.10 -9.08
N ARG A 177 -2.74 -6.70 -10.34
CA ARG A 177 -2.41 -5.31 -10.67
C ARG A 177 -3.65 -4.43 -10.46
N GLY A 178 -3.50 -3.36 -9.71
CA GLY A 178 -4.62 -2.48 -9.42
C GLY A 178 -4.19 -1.23 -8.66
N VAL A 179 -5.18 -0.44 -8.33
CA VAL A 179 -5.02 0.80 -7.58
C VAL A 179 -5.65 0.61 -6.21
N PHE A 180 -4.90 0.88 -5.18
CA PHE A 180 -5.41 0.97 -3.82
C PHE A 180 -6.14 2.30 -3.65
N ARG A 181 -7.38 2.25 -3.21
CA ARG A 181 -8.22 3.43 -2.94
C ARG A 181 -8.29 3.67 -1.44
N ARG A 182 -8.22 4.91 -1.02
CA ARG A 182 -8.49 5.28 0.37
C ARG A 182 -9.98 5.01 0.66
N THR A 183 -10.22 4.02 1.52
CA THR A 183 -11.59 3.61 1.89
C THR A 183 -12.01 4.10 3.25
N GLN A 184 -11.04 4.32 4.16
CA GLN A 184 -11.32 4.74 5.52
C GLN A 184 -10.29 5.75 6.01
N CYS A 185 -10.69 6.54 7.00
CA CYS A 185 -9.82 7.36 7.83
C CYS A 185 -10.04 6.96 9.30
N LEU A 186 -9.02 6.42 9.93
CA LEU A 186 -9.08 6.00 11.33
C LEU A 186 -9.22 7.20 12.26
N VAL A 187 -9.81 7.01 13.43
CA VAL A 187 -9.92 8.05 14.47
C VAL A 187 -8.54 8.39 15.06
N ALA A 188 -7.64 7.41 15.11
CA ALA A 188 -6.26 7.54 15.56
C ALA A 188 -5.31 6.94 14.50
N PRO A 189 -4.00 7.28 14.54
CA PRO A 189 -3.01 6.65 13.70
C PRO A 189 -3.05 5.12 13.75
N HIS A 190 -2.56 4.45 12.71
CA HIS A 190 -2.42 3.01 12.72
C HIS A 190 -1.67 2.56 13.99
N PRO A 191 -2.16 1.53 14.70
CA PRO A 191 -1.51 1.09 15.91
C PRO A 191 -0.10 0.62 15.58
N GLN A 192 0.87 1.22 16.26
CA GLN A 192 2.18 0.63 16.40
C GLN A 192 1.95 -0.63 17.23
N ALA A 193 2.20 -1.82 16.66
CA ALA A 193 2.11 -3.04 17.44
C ALA A 193 3.00 -2.87 18.69
N GLY A 194 2.38 -3.02 19.86
CA GLY A 194 3.00 -2.68 21.14
C GLY A 194 4.18 -3.59 21.49
N PRO A 195 4.84 -3.28 22.61
CA PRO A 195 5.98 -4.05 23.09
C PRO A 195 5.61 -5.45 23.37
#